data_287e831407026c83ac5440c0a2bb7162
#
_entry.id   287e831407026c83ac5440c0a2bb7162
#
_cell.length_a   1.000
_cell.length_b   1.000
_cell.length_c   1.000
_cell.angle_alpha   90.00
_cell.angle_beta   90.00
_cell.angle_gamma   90.00
#
_symmetry.space_group_name_H-M   'P 1'
#
loop_
_entity.id
_entity.type
_entity.pdbx_description
1 polymer ?
#
loop_
_entity_poly.entity_id
_entity_poly.type
_entity_poly.pdbx_seq_one_letter_code
_entity_poly.pdbx_strand_id
1 'polypeptide(L)'
;MPQSRASDTVYFKGSWWVCVFEREERGCLRTCQVVFGAEPSDAEFLQYIHEHGGNLHFGPPVSVVYGQEPNHSNPKRLKRLAAKEARRTGVSTKSQSALSLLQEQQKQDRKSAARNVRDEKKAVQRRLRIAKHVQKHRGR
;
A
#
# COMPACT_ATOMS: atom_id res chain seq x y z
N MET A 1 3.67 18.20 21.05
CA MET A 1 4.51 17.58 20.01
C MET A 1 3.64 16.63 19.20
N PRO A 2 3.60 16.73 17.88
CA PRO A 2 2.88 15.73 17.07
C PRO A 2 3.58 14.38 17.26
N GLN A 3 2.86 13.41 17.83
CA GLN A 3 3.38 12.07 18.00
C GLN A 3 3.33 11.39 16.63
N SER A 4 4.47 11.00 16.10
CA SER A 4 4.58 10.08 14.97
C SER A 4 4.89 8.68 15.51
N ARG A 5 4.20 7.67 15.01
CA ARG A 5 4.41 6.28 15.37
C ARG A 5 4.66 5.48 14.10
N ALA A 6 5.66 4.62 14.15
CA ALA A 6 5.92 3.64 13.08
C ALA A 6 5.88 2.24 13.68
N SER A 7 5.35 1.29 12.94
CA SER A 7 5.39 -0.14 13.28
C SER A 7 5.51 -0.97 12.02
N ASP A 8 6.24 -2.07 12.12
CA ASP A 8 6.48 -2.99 11.04
C ASP A 8 6.05 -4.38 11.49
N THR A 9 5.24 -5.06 10.67
CA THR A 9 4.72 -6.39 11.00
C THR A 9 5.06 -7.36 9.87
N VAL A 10 5.91 -8.34 10.18
CA VAL A 10 6.26 -9.44 9.27
C VAL A 10 5.35 -10.63 9.56
N TYR A 11 4.74 -11.20 8.53
CA TYR A 11 3.84 -12.35 8.67
C TYR A 11 3.76 -13.17 7.39
N PHE A 12 3.36 -14.42 7.53
CA PHE A 12 3.15 -15.32 6.40
C PHE A 12 1.74 -15.16 5.82
N LYS A 13 1.65 -14.87 4.52
CA LYS A 13 0.39 -14.66 3.80
C LYS A 13 0.25 -15.67 2.66
N GLY A 14 -0.37 -16.78 2.96
CA GLY A 14 -0.65 -17.84 1.98
C GLY A 14 0.59 -18.57 1.49
N SER A 15 1.36 -17.99 0.59
CA SER A 15 2.56 -18.60 0.00
C SER A 15 3.83 -17.78 0.18
N TRP A 16 3.73 -16.58 0.75
CA TRP A 16 4.82 -15.59 0.80
C TRP A 16 4.91 -14.95 2.17
N TRP A 17 6.13 -14.62 2.58
CA TRP A 17 6.38 -13.73 3.70
C TRP A 17 6.20 -12.29 3.25
N VAL A 18 5.50 -11.53 4.06
CA VAL A 18 5.09 -10.16 3.75
C VAL A 18 5.38 -9.29 4.95
N CYS A 19 5.89 -8.08 4.71
CA CYS A 19 5.95 -7.05 5.73
C CYS A 19 4.94 -5.95 5.42
N VAL A 20 4.23 -5.50 6.45
CA VAL A 20 3.42 -4.29 6.40
C VAL A 20 4.08 -3.23 7.25
N PHE A 21 4.49 -2.16 6.60
CA PHE A 21 4.99 -0.93 7.21
C PHE A 21 3.82 -0.02 7.50
N GLU A 22 3.70 0.43 8.72
CA GLU A 22 2.65 1.33 9.19
C GLU A 22 3.29 2.61 9.68
N ARG A 23 2.80 3.76 9.20
CA ARG A 23 3.20 5.08 9.70
C ARG A 23 1.97 5.85 10.09
N GLU A 24 1.97 6.30 11.30
CA GLU A 24 0.90 7.12 11.85
C GLU A 24 1.43 8.52 12.17
N GLU A 25 0.83 9.50 11.55
CA GLU A 25 1.13 10.91 11.75
C GLU A 25 -0.16 11.70 11.83
N ARG A 26 -0.28 12.55 12.86
CA ARG A 26 -1.43 13.47 13.04
C ARG A 26 -2.80 12.76 12.95
N GLY A 27 -2.90 11.57 13.51
CA GLY A 27 -4.15 10.79 13.48
C GLY A 27 -4.50 10.16 12.12
N CYS A 28 -3.56 10.13 11.19
CA CYS A 28 -3.68 9.46 9.92
C CYS A 28 -2.72 8.29 9.83
N LEU A 29 -3.22 7.11 9.49
CA LEU A 29 -2.44 5.90 9.24
C LEU A 29 -2.18 5.76 7.73
N ARG A 30 -0.93 5.53 7.39
CA ARG A 30 -0.51 5.12 6.04
C ARG A 30 0.16 3.77 6.12
N THR A 31 -0.08 2.92 5.12
CA THR A 31 0.50 1.58 5.08
C THR A 31 1.19 1.33 3.75
N CYS A 32 2.25 0.52 3.81
CA CYS A 32 2.94 -0.01 2.65
C CYS A 32 3.13 -1.51 2.85
N GLN A 33 2.92 -2.32 1.82
CA GLN A 33 3.13 -3.76 1.86
C GLN A 33 4.29 -4.14 0.95
N VAL A 34 5.22 -4.91 1.49
CA VAL A 34 6.36 -5.47 0.78
C VAL A 34 6.33 -6.99 0.87
N VAL A 35 6.62 -7.66 -0.24
CA VAL A 35 6.68 -9.12 -0.32
C VAL A 35 8.13 -9.56 -0.33
N PHE A 36 8.54 -10.37 0.64
CA PHE A 36 9.89 -10.92 0.74
C PHE A 36 10.03 -12.28 0.02
N GLY A 37 8.92 -13.00 -0.12
CA GLY A 37 8.92 -14.36 -0.65
C GLY A 37 9.26 -15.38 0.43
N ALA A 38 10.54 -15.58 0.75
CA ALA A 38 11.00 -16.40 1.89
C ALA A 38 10.89 -15.63 3.22
N GLU A 39 11.02 -16.32 4.33
CA GLU A 39 11.11 -15.69 5.65
C GLU A 39 12.39 -14.88 5.76
N PRO A 40 12.30 -13.54 5.93
CA PRO A 40 13.49 -12.72 6.08
C PRO A 40 14.10 -12.95 7.46
N SER A 41 15.41 -13.11 7.52
CA SER A 41 16.15 -13.03 8.78
C SER A 41 16.16 -11.59 9.29
N ASP A 42 16.42 -11.40 10.58
CA ASP A 42 16.50 -10.06 11.18
C ASP A 42 17.55 -9.18 10.46
N ALA A 43 18.68 -9.77 10.05
CA ALA A 43 19.73 -9.06 9.33
C ALA A 43 19.27 -8.60 7.93
N GLU A 44 18.61 -9.48 7.18
CA GLU A 44 18.06 -9.15 5.85
C GLU A 44 16.96 -8.11 5.94
N PHE A 45 16.12 -8.20 6.97
CA PHE A 45 15.07 -7.22 7.21
C PHE A 45 15.64 -5.83 7.52
N LEU A 46 16.63 -5.75 8.41
CA LEU A 46 17.32 -4.50 8.75
C LEU A 46 18.05 -3.91 7.53
N GLN A 47 18.74 -4.74 6.75
CA GLN A 47 19.38 -4.29 5.51
C GLN A 47 18.35 -3.73 4.54
N TYR A 48 17.22 -4.41 4.35
CA TYR A 48 16.13 -3.95 3.49
C TYR A 48 15.60 -2.58 3.92
N ILE A 49 15.37 -2.37 5.23
CA ILE A 49 14.92 -1.08 5.75
C ILE A 49 15.96 0.01 5.48
N HIS A 50 17.24 -0.30 5.68
CA HIS A 50 18.32 0.66 5.48
C HIS A 50 18.43 1.11 4.01
N GLU A 51 18.31 0.18 3.08
CA GLU A 51 18.45 0.43 1.64
C GLU A 51 17.18 1.03 1.01
N HIS A 52 16.00 0.59 1.43
CA HIS A 52 14.72 0.88 0.76
C HIS A 52 13.74 1.70 1.61
N GLY A 53 14.00 1.87 2.91
CA GLY A 53 13.06 2.52 3.83
C GLY A 53 12.66 3.93 3.42
N GLY A 54 13.55 4.69 2.79
CA GLY A 54 13.27 6.01 2.25
C GLY A 54 12.40 6.02 0.99
N ASN A 55 12.36 4.90 0.25
CA ASN A 55 11.67 4.77 -1.03
C ASN A 55 10.36 3.96 -0.93
N LEU A 56 9.89 3.67 0.28
CA LEU A 56 8.64 2.94 0.48
C LEU A 56 7.43 3.76 0.00
N HIS A 57 6.64 3.17 -0.88
CA HIS A 57 5.44 3.80 -1.41
C HIS A 57 4.25 3.53 -0.48
N PHE A 58 3.96 4.50 0.37
CA PHE A 58 2.81 4.44 1.26
C PHE A 58 1.51 4.78 0.53
N GLY A 59 0.46 4.02 0.86
CA GLY A 59 -0.88 4.27 0.37
C GLY A 59 -1.52 5.56 0.89
N PRO A 60 -2.76 5.82 0.48
CA PRO A 60 -3.52 6.98 0.95
C PRO A 60 -3.71 6.94 2.46
N PRO A 61 -3.76 8.11 3.12
CA PRO A 61 -3.97 8.20 4.55
C PRO A 61 -5.39 7.78 4.94
N VAL A 62 -5.50 6.98 5.99
CA VAL A 62 -6.77 6.60 6.60
C VAL A 62 -6.85 7.23 7.98
N SER A 63 -7.95 7.93 8.28
CA SER A 63 -8.14 8.54 9.60
C SER A 63 -8.21 7.48 10.69
N VAL A 64 -7.39 7.65 11.72
CA VAL A 64 -7.38 6.81 12.90
C VAL A 64 -8.21 7.51 13.97
N VAL A 65 -9.45 7.09 14.12
CA VAL A 65 -10.22 7.47 15.31
C VAL A 65 -9.71 6.60 16.45
N TYR A 66 -8.92 7.19 17.34
CA TYR A 66 -8.61 6.54 18.59
C TYR A 66 -9.91 6.40 19.37
N GLY A 67 -10.37 5.18 19.54
CA GLY A 67 -11.34 4.90 20.57
C GLY A 67 -10.71 5.39 21.88
N GLN A 68 -11.48 6.15 22.67
CA GLN A 68 -11.04 6.58 24.00
C GLN A 68 -10.41 5.38 24.69
N GLU A 69 -9.20 5.55 25.20
CA GLU A 69 -8.59 4.52 26.04
C GLU A 69 -9.62 4.15 27.10
N PRO A 70 -9.89 2.86 27.32
CA PRO A 70 -10.92 2.45 28.26
C PRO A 70 -10.51 2.99 29.64
N ASN A 71 -11.15 4.09 30.04
CA ASN A 71 -10.97 4.71 31.35
C ASN A 71 -11.10 3.62 32.40
N HIS A 72 -10.05 3.39 33.20
CA HIS A 72 -9.98 2.54 34.38
C HIS A 72 -10.75 1.21 34.28
N SER A 73 -10.42 0.41 33.27
CA SER A 73 -11.00 -0.93 33.21
C SER A 73 -10.31 -1.87 34.21
N ASN A 74 -11.14 -2.67 34.88
CA ASN A 74 -10.70 -3.71 35.81
C ASN A 74 -9.49 -4.49 35.24
N PRO A 75 -8.38 -4.67 36.01
CA PRO A 75 -7.15 -5.36 35.54
C PRO A 75 -7.41 -6.73 34.90
N LYS A 76 -8.44 -7.46 35.38
CA LYS A 76 -8.86 -8.74 34.84
C LYS A 76 -9.44 -8.60 33.41
N ARG A 77 -10.15 -7.51 33.13
CA ARG A 77 -10.68 -7.18 31.80
C ARG A 77 -9.55 -6.77 30.84
N LEU A 78 -8.59 -5.96 31.30
CA LEU A 78 -7.40 -5.58 30.53
C LEU A 78 -6.58 -6.80 30.14
N LYS A 79 -6.34 -7.74 31.08
CA LYS A 79 -5.62 -8.99 30.80
C LYS A 79 -6.36 -9.86 29.76
N ARG A 80 -7.69 -9.92 29.81
CA ARG A 80 -8.47 -10.64 28.78
C ARG A 80 -8.45 -9.95 27.42
N LEU A 81 -8.47 -8.61 27.38
CA LEU A 81 -8.35 -7.84 26.15
C LEU A 81 -6.95 -8.02 25.55
N ALA A 82 -5.89 -7.89 26.34
CA ALA A 82 -4.52 -8.13 25.89
C ALA A 82 -4.32 -9.55 25.37
N ALA A 83 -4.87 -10.57 26.04
CA ALA A 83 -4.82 -11.95 25.55
C ALA A 83 -5.62 -12.17 24.26
N LYS A 84 -6.72 -11.44 24.06
CA LYS A 84 -7.49 -11.47 22.82
C LYS A 84 -6.74 -10.76 21.69
N GLU A 85 -6.06 -9.68 22.00
CA GLU A 85 -5.24 -8.92 21.05
C GLU A 85 -3.97 -9.70 20.65
N ALA A 86 -3.30 -10.33 21.61
CA ALA A 86 -2.15 -11.21 21.34
C ALA A 86 -2.49 -12.43 20.46
N ARG A 87 -3.75 -12.89 20.48
CA ARG A 87 -4.24 -13.95 19.58
C ARG A 87 -4.60 -13.46 18.18
N ARG A 88 -4.69 -12.14 17.98
CA ARG A 88 -4.84 -11.53 16.66
C ARG A 88 -3.48 -11.53 15.98
N THR A 89 -3.18 -12.63 15.31
CA THR A 89 -2.01 -12.70 14.43
C THR A 89 -2.26 -11.81 13.20
N GLY A 90 -1.40 -10.83 13.00
CA GLY A 90 -1.40 -10.04 11.78
C GLY A 90 -1.71 -8.55 11.97
N VAL A 91 -1.83 -7.90 10.87
CA VAL A 91 -2.05 -6.46 10.70
C VAL A 91 -3.39 -6.02 11.30
N SER A 92 -3.45 -4.85 11.91
CA SER A 92 -4.68 -4.30 12.48
C SER A 92 -5.80 -4.18 11.44
N THR A 93 -7.06 -4.18 11.87
CA THR A 93 -8.21 -4.01 10.95
C THR A 93 -8.15 -2.68 10.18
N LYS A 94 -7.60 -1.62 10.79
CA LYS A 94 -7.39 -0.31 10.16
C LYS A 94 -6.33 -0.40 9.06
N SER A 95 -5.24 -1.09 9.33
CA SER A 95 -4.19 -1.33 8.33
C SER A 95 -4.68 -2.22 7.20
N GLN A 96 -5.54 -3.19 7.47
CA GLN A 96 -6.18 -3.98 6.41
C GLN A 96 -7.06 -3.10 5.51
N SER A 97 -7.82 -2.17 6.08
CA SER A 97 -8.62 -1.20 5.32
C SER A 97 -7.73 -0.27 4.49
N ALA A 98 -6.62 0.22 5.05
CA ALA A 98 -5.67 1.06 4.34
C ALA A 98 -4.99 0.31 3.19
N LEU A 99 -4.62 -0.96 3.39
CA LEU A 99 -4.06 -1.82 2.34
C LEU A 99 -5.08 -2.10 1.22
N SER A 100 -6.34 -2.30 1.58
CA SER A 100 -7.41 -2.48 0.59
C SER A 100 -7.57 -1.25 -0.31
N LEU A 101 -7.59 -0.06 0.27
CA LEU A 101 -7.62 1.20 -0.47
C LEU A 101 -6.39 1.39 -1.37
N LEU A 102 -5.20 1.06 -0.87
CA LEU A 102 -3.97 1.10 -1.67
C LEU A 102 -4.07 0.18 -2.90
N GLN A 103 -4.54 -1.06 -2.71
CA GLN A 103 -4.73 -2.01 -3.81
C GLN A 103 -5.76 -1.51 -4.83
N GLU A 104 -6.83 -0.90 -4.36
CA GLU A 104 -7.87 -0.36 -5.22
C GLU A 104 -7.36 0.83 -6.04
N GLN A 105 -6.59 1.73 -5.43
CA GLN A 105 -5.93 2.83 -6.12
C GLN A 105 -4.95 2.32 -7.18
N GLN A 106 -4.06 1.39 -6.84
CA GLN A 106 -3.14 0.79 -7.81
C GLN A 106 -3.87 0.13 -8.98
N LYS A 107 -5.01 -0.50 -8.74
CA LYS A 107 -5.84 -1.08 -9.79
C LYS A 107 -6.45 -0.03 -10.72
N GLN A 108 -6.89 1.10 -10.16
CA GLN A 108 -7.40 2.23 -10.94
C GLN A 108 -6.29 2.89 -11.76
N ASP A 109 -5.12 3.10 -11.18
CA ASP A 109 -3.96 3.69 -11.86
C ASP A 109 -3.49 2.81 -13.04
N ARG A 110 -3.42 1.48 -12.84
CA ARG A 110 -3.12 0.54 -13.92
C ARG A 110 -4.16 0.59 -15.04
N LYS A 111 -5.45 0.71 -14.73
CA LYS A 111 -6.51 0.82 -15.72
C LYS A 111 -6.43 2.12 -16.51
N SER A 112 -6.17 3.24 -15.84
CA SER A 112 -6.03 4.56 -16.47
C SER A 112 -4.79 4.60 -17.37
N ALA A 113 -3.63 4.12 -16.89
CA ALA A 113 -2.42 4.00 -17.67
C ALA A 113 -2.61 3.13 -18.93
N ALA A 114 -3.28 1.97 -18.78
CA ALA A 114 -3.58 1.10 -19.92
C ALA A 114 -4.52 1.76 -20.95
N ARG A 115 -5.48 2.58 -20.50
CA ARG A 115 -6.33 3.38 -21.41
C ARG A 115 -5.52 4.41 -22.16
N ASN A 116 -4.69 5.19 -21.45
CA ASN A 116 -3.86 6.23 -22.05
C ASN A 116 -2.94 5.65 -23.13
N VAL A 117 -2.23 4.56 -22.84
CA VAL A 117 -1.37 3.87 -23.82
C VAL A 117 -2.18 3.40 -25.04
N ARG A 118 -3.40 2.89 -24.84
CA ARG A 118 -4.27 2.45 -25.95
C ARG A 118 -4.74 3.63 -26.80
N ASP A 119 -5.08 4.75 -26.17
CA ASP A 119 -5.56 5.95 -26.88
C ASP A 119 -4.41 6.65 -27.61
N GLU A 120 -3.21 6.70 -27.04
CA GLU A 120 -2.01 7.16 -27.72
C GLU A 120 -1.69 6.32 -28.97
N LYS A 121 -1.74 4.97 -28.85
CA LYS A 121 -1.55 4.08 -30.00
C LYS A 121 -2.58 4.34 -31.11
N LYS A 122 -3.84 4.53 -30.75
CA LYS A 122 -4.90 4.88 -31.72
C LYS A 122 -4.64 6.25 -32.37
N ALA A 123 -4.22 7.23 -31.59
CA ALA A 123 -3.90 8.55 -32.11
C ALA A 123 -2.72 8.51 -33.10
N VAL A 124 -1.65 7.79 -32.77
CA VAL A 124 -0.50 7.57 -33.66
C VAL A 124 -0.94 6.86 -34.95
N GLN A 125 -1.72 5.79 -34.86
CA GLN A 125 -2.24 5.09 -36.05
C GLN A 125 -3.10 6.00 -36.92
N ARG A 126 -3.95 6.84 -36.31
CA ARG A 126 -4.77 7.83 -37.05
C ARG A 126 -3.90 8.84 -37.77
N ARG A 127 -2.87 9.40 -37.12
CA ARG A 127 -1.91 10.32 -37.73
C ARG A 127 -1.19 9.69 -38.92
N LEU A 128 -0.72 8.43 -38.77
CA LEU A 128 -0.06 7.71 -39.85
C LEU A 128 -1.00 7.44 -41.04
N ARG A 129 -2.28 7.11 -40.80
CA ARG A 129 -3.28 6.96 -41.86
C ARG A 129 -3.52 8.24 -42.62
N ILE A 130 -3.66 9.36 -41.91
CA ILE A 130 -3.84 10.69 -42.53
C ILE A 130 -2.60 11.07 -43.33
N ALA A 131 -1.40 10.89 -42.80
CA ALA A 131 -0.16 11.19 -43.49
C ALA A 131 -0.03 10.37 -44.81
N LYS A 132 -0.30 9.06 -44.75
CA LYS A 132 -0.33 8.20 -45.95
C LYS A 132 -1.37 8.66 -46.98
N HIS A 133 -2.56 9.06 -46.54
CA HIS A 133 -3.60 9.59 -47.42
C HIS A 133 -3.17 10.87 -48.13
N VAL A 134 -2.59 11.81 -47.35
CA VAL A 134 -2.08 13.10 -47.92
C VAL A 134 -0.94 12.86 -48.91
N GLN A 135 0.02 11.93 -48.62
CA GLN A 135 1.08 11.58 -49.55
C GLN A 135 0.53 11.01 -50.86
N LYS A 136 -0.48 10.14 -50.77
CA LYS A 136 -1.11 9.52 -51.96
C LYS A 136 -1.81 10.51 -52.88
N HIS A 137 -2.29 11.64 -52.35
CA HIS A 137 -2.99 12.67 -53.11
C HIS A 137 -2.11 13.87 -53.51
N ARG A 138 -0.85 13.95 -53.04
CA ARG A 138 0.12 14.99 -53.46
C ARG A 138 0.80 14.68 -54.81
N GLY A 139 0.58 13.55 -55.39
CA GLY A 139 1.20 13.12 -56.66
C GLY A 139 0.26 13.14 -57.87
N ARG A 140 -0.85 13.91 -57.79
CA ARG A 140 -1.72 14.18 -58.92
C ARG A 140 -1.84 15.64 -59.16
#